data_5bf730738bcc04222b5beaed9f01ed61
#
_entry.id   5bf730738bcc04222b5beaed9f01ed61
#
_cell.length_a   1.000
_cell.length_b   1.000
_cell.length_c   1.000
_cell.angle_alpha   90.00
_cell.angle_beta   90.00
_cell.angle_gamma   90.00
#
_symmetry.space_group_name_H-M   'P 1'
#
loop_
_entity.id
_entity.type
_entity.pdbx_description
1 polymer ?
#
loop_
_entity_poly.entity_id
_entity_poly.type
_entity_poly.pdbx_seq_one_letter_code
_entity_poly.pdbx_strand_id
1 'polypeptide(L)'
;GYGQEFAELYDINCLGSFSFKGTTLEPRFGNPTPRIAEASAGMLNAVGLQNPGVHQVIAQELPRLRQVFHKPVMANVSGFSVQDYARTCALLDKEEQVGWLEVNISCPNVHGGGMSFGSSPASAAEVTRAVKAVTAKPVYMKLSPNVADIAAIAQACEQAGADGISLINTLLAMRIDLKTRRPILANGTGGLSGPAILPVAVRMVYQAYEAVSIPIIGMGGVSSAEDVLELMLAGATAVGVG
;
A
#
# COMPACT_ATOMS: atom_id res chain seq x y z
N GLY A 1 -3.17 -7.75 -7.47
CA GLY A 1 -4.34 -8.52 -7.89
C GLY A 1 -5.47 -8.53 -6.89
N TYR A 2 -6.52 -9.29 -7.20
CA TYR A 2 -7.69 -9.44 -6.33
C TYR A 2 -7.79 -10.85 -5.71
N GLY A 3 -6.74 -11.67 -5.79
CA GLY A 3 -6.57 -12.93 -5.06
C GLY A 3 -6.80 -14.18 -5.89
N GLN A 4 -7.59 -14.15 -6.95
CA GLN A 4 -7.87 -15.32 -7.77
C GLN A 4 -6.62 -15.88 -8.44
N GLU A 5 -5.79 -15.00 -8.99
CA GLU A 5 -4.53 -15.37 -9.62
C GLU A 5 -3.55 -16.06 -8.64
N PHE A 6 -3.62 -15.74 -7.36
CA PHE A 6 -2.80 -16.41 -6.34
C PHE A 6 -3.40 -17.75 -5.93
N ALA A 7 -4.73 -17.86 -5.89
CA ALA A 7 -5.42 -19.10 -5.58
C ALA A 7 -5.19 -20.20 -6.63
N GLU A 8 -4.80 -19.83 -7.85
CA GLU A 8 -4.37 -20.79 -8.89
C GLU A 8 -3.00 -21.42 -8.58
N LEU A 9 -2.17 -20.75 -7.73
CA LEU A 9 -0.81 -21.17 -7.43
C LEU A 9 -0.72 -21.95 -6.11
N TYR A 10 -1.51 -21.55 -5.10
CA TYR A 10 -1.53 -22.20 -3.79
C TYR A 10 -2.82 -21.86 -3.03
N ASP A 11 -3.08 -22.58 -1.93
CA ASP A 11 -4.21 -22.25 -1.05
C ASP A 11 -3.94 -20.98 -0.26
N ILE A 12 -4.52 -19.87 -0.71
CA ILE A 12 -4.36 -18.56 -0.08
C ILE A 12 -5.01 -18.49 1.31
N ASN A 13 -5.82 -19.48 1.72
CA ASN A 13 -6.40 -19.55 3.07
C ASN A 13 -5.36 -19.86 4.17
N CYS A 14 -4.11 -20.22 3.80
CA CYS A 14 -2.99 -20.28 4.75
C CYS A 14 -2.63 -18.89 5.31
N LEU A 15 -2.95 -17.80 4.57
CA LEU A 15 -2.70 -16.43 5.01
C LEU A 15 -3.66 -16.02 6.12
N GLY A 16 -3.23 -15.12 7.01
CA GLY A 16 -4.09 -14.51 8.02
C GLY A 16 -5.12 -13.56 7.44
N SER A 17 -4.73 -12.82 6.42
CA SER A 17 -5.57 -11.95 5.61
C SER A 17 -4.95 -11.76 4.22
N PHE A 18 -5.71 -11.17 3.30
CA PHE A 18 -5.28 -10.82 1.96
C PHE A 18 -5.54 -9.34 1.70
N SER A 19 -4.50 -8.59 1.34
CA SER A 19 -4.66 -7.20 0.90
C SER A 19 -4.81 -7.17 -0.62
N PHE A 20 -5.96 -6.76 -1.11
CA PHE A 20 -6.19 -6.70 -2.54
C PHE A 20 -5.64 -5.40 -3.18
N LYS A 21 -5.61 -5.39 -4.51
CA LYS A 21 -5.11 -4.29 -5.34
C LYS A 21 -5.66 -2.94 -4.92
N GLY A 22 -4.78 -1.94 -4.85
CA GLY A 22 -5.14 -0.56 -4.58
C GLY A 22 -6.28 -0.08 -5.50
N THR A 23 -7.40 0.26 -4.87
CA THR A 23 -8.66 0.59 -5.52
C THR A 23 -8.91 2.10 -5.41
N THR A 24 -9.27 2.72 -6.52
CA THR A 24 -9.66 4.14 -6.61
C THR A 24 -11.16 4.28 -6.81
N LEU A 25 -11.72 5.47 -6.56
CA LEU A 25 -13.14 5.75 -6.78
C LEU A 25 -13.55 5.43 -8.21
N GLU A 26 -12.81 5.99 -9.17
CA GLU A 26 -13.02 5.77 -10.61
C GLU A 26 -12.00 4.76 -11.16
N PRO A 27 -12.29 4.04 -12.26
CA PRO A 27 -11.36 3.12 -12.90
C PRO A 27 -10.14 3.84 -13.47
N ARG A 28 -8.99 3.12 -13.49
CA ARG A 28 -7.73 3.63 -14.03
C ARG A 28 -7.03 2.62 -14.92
N PHE A 29 -6.57 3.06 -16.07
CA PHE A 29 -5.76 2.23 -16.98
C PHE A 29 -4.29 2.11 -16.55
N GLY A 30 -3.82 3.00 -15.66
CA GLY A 30 -2.43 3.11 -15.27
C GLY A 30 -1.58 3.95 -16.24
N ASN A 31 -0.27 3.91 -16.00
CA ASN A 31 0.70 4.66 -16.79
C ASN A 31 1.05 3.95 -18.11
N PRO A 32 1.61 4.68 -19.11
CA PRO A 32 2.15 4.08 -20.34
C PRO A 32 3.25 3.05 -20.06
N THR A 33 3.40 2.10 -20.97
CA THR A 33 4.51 1.14 -20.99
C THR A 33 5.75 1.72 -21.70
N PRO A 34 6.98 1.23 -21.35
CA PRO A 34 7.30 0.24 -20.33
C PRO A 34 7.13 0.80 -18.90
N ARG A 35 6.50 0.04 -18.03
CA ARG A 35 6.17 0.47 -16.67
C ARG A 35 6.63 -0.51 -15.58
N ILE A 36 7.40 -1.52 -15.97
CA ILE A 36 8.06 -2.50 -15.10
C ILE A 36 9.47 -2.72 -15.65
N ALA A 37 10.47 -2.82 -14.78
CA ALA A 37 11.83 -3.13 -15.13
C ALA A 37 12.54 -3.87 -13.99
N GLU A 38 13.42 -4.80 -14.33
CA GLU A 38 14.27 -5.49 -13.36
C GLU A 38 15.35 -4.54 -12.80
N ALA A 39 15.71 -4.75 -11.55
CA ALA A 39 16.84 -4.14 -10.87
C ALA A 39 17.62 -5.22 -10.11
N SER A 40 18.87 -4.93 -9.73
CA SER A 40 19.63 -5.84 -8.89
C SER A 40 18.91 -6.03 -7.55
N ALA A 41 18.62 -7.29 -7.20
CA ALA A 41 17.88 -7.69 -6.01
C ALA A 41 16.50 -7.00 -5.86
N GLY A 42 15.84 -6.69 -6.98
CA GLY A 42 14.52 -6.05 -6.92
C GLY A 42 13.88 -5.77 -8.27
N MET A 43 12.79 -5.02 -8.23
CA MET A 43 12.02 -4.61 -9.40
C MET A 43 11.61 -3.14 -9.28
N LEU A 44 11.67 -2.43 -10.42
CA LEU A 44 11.09 -1.11 -10.56
C LEU A 44 9.70 -1.21 -11.19
N ASN A 45 8.73 -0.52 -10.63
CA ASN A 45 7.43 -0.40 -11.25
C ASN A 45 6.89 1.04 -11.20
N ALA A 46 6.17 1.40 -12.26
CA ALA A 46 5.40 2.62 -12.38
C ALA A 46 4.02 2.31 -12.98
N VAL A 47 3.33 1.30 -12.43
CA VAL A 47 2.03 0.83 -12.96
C VAL A 47 0.96 1.91 -12.92
N GLY A 48 0.98 2.82 -11.94
CA GLY A 48 0.09 3.97 -11.89
C GLY A 48 -1.34 3.64 -11.46
N LEU A 49 -1.50 2.76 -10.46
CA LEU A 49 -2.79 2.41 -9.87
C LEU A 49 -3.81 1.81 -10.86
N GLN A 50 -3.38 1.00 -11.82
CA GLN A 50 -4.31 0.31 -12.71
C GLN A 50 -5.30 -0.52 -11.89
N ASN A 51 -6.59 -0.20 -11.96
CA ASN A 51 -7.67 -0.90 -11.27
C ASN A 51 -9.03 -0.56 -11.90
N PRO A 52 -10.06 -1.41 -11.69
CA PRO A 52 -11.37 -1.23 -12.32
C PRO A 52 -12.30 -0.22 -11.64
N GLY A 53 -11.84 0.43 -10.56
CA GLY A 53 -12.66 1.32 -9.73
C GLY A 53 -13.49 0.56 -8.67
N VAL A 54 -13.86 1.28 -7.60
CA VAL A 54 -14.49 0.67 -6.42
C VAL A 54 -15.82 -0.02 -6.74
N HIS A 55 -16.62 0.54 -7.64
CA HIS A 55 -17.92 -0.04 -7.99
C HIS A 55 -17.78 -1.42 -8.64
N GLN A 56 -16.80 -1.58 -9.55
CA GLN A 56 -16.55 -2.89 -10.17
C GLN A 56 -15.87 -3.86 -9.18
N VAL A 57 -15.01 -3.36 -8.30
CA VAL A 57 -14.43 -4.18 -7.23
C VAL A 57 -15.52 -4.79 -6.34
N ILE A 58 -16.48 -3.99 -5.91
CA ILE A 58 -17.61 -4.45 -5.09
C ILE A 58 -18.51 -5.43 -5.88
N ALA A 59 -18.82 -5.11 -7.14
CA ALA A 59 -19.78 -5.88 -7.92
C ALA A 59 -19.20 -7.21 -8.46
N GLN A 60 -17.88 -7.29 -8.68
CA GLN A 60 -17.27 -8.43 -9.37
C GLN A 60 -16.08 -9.05 -8.61
N GLU A 61 -15.13 -8.24 -8.18
CA GLU A 61 -13.86 -8.78 -7.64
C GLU A 61 -14.04 -9.35 -6.23
N LEU A 62 -14.76 -8.67 -5.33
CA LEU A 62 -15.03 -9.19 -3.99
C LEU A 62 -15.87 -10.48 -4.01
N PRO A 63 -16.97 -10.58 -4.79
CA PRO A 63 -17.70 -11.84 -4.93
C PRO A 63 -16.86 -13.01 -5.43
N ARG A 64 -15.95 -12.75 -6.37
CA ARG A 64 -15.01 -13.76 -6.87
C ARG A 64 -13.98 -14.15 -5.83
N LEU A 65 -13.38 -13.15 -5.12
CA LEU A 65 -12.41 -13.42 -4.05
C LEU A 65 -13.03 -14.26 -2.93
N ARG A 66 -14.31 -14.01 -2.58
CA ARG A 66 -15.04 -14.79 -1.56
C ARG A 66 -15.13 -16.28 -1.90
N GLN A 67 -15.08 -16.66 -3.17
CA GLN A 67 -15.10 -18.07 -3.58
C GLN A 67 -13.81 -18.82 -3.25
N VAL A 68 -12.69 -18.12 -3.14
CA VAL A 68 -11.35 -18.71 -2.95
C VAL A 68 -10.69 -18.30 -1.63
N PHE A 69 -11.17 -17.25 -0.97
CA PHE A 69 -10.64 -16.77 0.31
C PHE A 69 -11.77 -16.48 1.29
N HIS A 70 -11.75 -17.15 2.45
CA HIS A 70 -12.89 -17.19 3.39
C HIS A 70 -12.69 -16.35 4.65
N LYS A 71 -11.56 -15.66 4.76
CA LYS A 71 -11.25 -14.78 5.89
C LYS A 71 -11.52 -13.31 5.53
N PRO A 72 -11.61 -12.42 6.52
CA PRO A 72 -11.68 -10.99 6.25
C PRO A 72 -10.47 -10.49 5.45
N VAL A 73 -10.72 -9.61 4.49
CA VAL A 73 -9.69 -9.02 3.63
C VAL A 73 -9.40 -7.59 4.01
N MET A 74 -8.19 -7.14 3.68
CA MET A 74 -7.77 -5.76 3.79
C MET A 74 -8.03 -5.06 2.45
N ALA A 75 -8.87 -4.03 2.46
CA ALA A 75 -9.13 -3.22 1.28
C ALA A 75 -8.06 -2.13 1.13
N ASN A 76 -7.17 -2.27 0.16
CA ASN A 76 -6.21 -1.21 -0.16
C ASN A 76 -6.91 -0.10 -0.96
N VAL A 77 -6.94 1.11 -0.41
CA VAL A 77 -7.62 2.28 -0.98
C VAL A 77 -6.61 3.33 -1.38
N SER A 78 -6.75 3.84 -2.59
CA SER A 78 -5.97 4.96 -3.13
C SER A 78 -6.89 6.05 -3.67
N GLY A 79 -6.45 7.30 -3.63
CA GLY A 79 -7.24 8.44 -4.08
C GLY A 79 -6.37 9.59 -4.56
N PHE A 80 -6.98 10.59 -5.18
CA PHE A 80 -6.35 11.80 -5.70
C PHE A 80 -6.81 13.07 -4.98
N SER A 81 -7.81 12.93 -4.13
CA SER A 81 -8.31 13.96 -3.22
C SER A 81 -8.73 13.32 -1.91
N VAL A 82 -8.81 14.12 -0.85
CA VAL A 82 -9.31 13.67 0.46
C VAL A 82 -10.73 13.06 0.31
N GLN A 83 -11.55 13.66 -0.56
CA GLN A 83 -12.91 13.20 -0.85
C GLN A 83 -12.92 11.83 -1.55
N ASP A 84 -11.96 11.55 -2.46
CA ASP A 84 -11.87 10.23 -3.12
C ASP A 84 -11.58 9.13 -2.11
N TYR A 85 -10.65 9.37 -1.18
CA TYR A 85 -10.38 8.42 -0.09
C TYR A 85 -11.62 8.17 0.77
N ALA A 86 -12.27 9.23 1.23
CA ALA A 86 -13.46 9.11 2.07
C ALA A 86 -14.61 8.38 1.36
N ARG A 87 -14.90 8.73 0.10
CA ARG A 87 -15.95 8.09 -0.69
C ARG A 87 -15.68 6.62 -0.95
N THR A 88 -14.46 6.28 -1.33
CA THR A 88 -14.05 4.90 -1.60
C THR A 88 -14.15 4.06 -0.32
N CYS A 89 -13.67 4.58 0.82
CA CYS A 89 -13.77 3.91 2.11
C CYS A 89 -15.22 3.71 2.55
N ALA A 90 -16.09 4.73 2.39
CA ALA A 90 -17.51 4.63 2.74
C ALA A 90 -18.27 3.57 1.92
N LEU A 91 -17.87 3.34 0.67
CA LEU A 91 -18.43 2.27 -0.16
C LEU A 91 -17.96 0.89 0.33
N LEU A 92 -16.66 0.73 0.60
CA LEU A 92 -16.05 -0.52 1.06
C LEU A 92 -16.42 -0.86 2.51
N ASP A 93 -16.79 0.12 3.33
CA ASP A 93 -17.28 -0.09 4.69
C ASP A 93 -18.52 -1.00 4.75
N LYS A 94 -19.34 -0.99 3.73
CA LYS A 94 -20.57 -1.78 3.62
C LYS A 94 -20.33 -3.24 3.26
N GLU A 95 -19.12 -3.59 2.81
CA GLU A 95 -18.78 -4.92 2.35
C GLU A 95 -18.38 -5.82 3.53
N GLU A 96 -19.16 -6.87 3.77
CA GLU A 96 -18.98 -7.78 4.91
C GLU A 96 -17.60 -8.45 4.92
N GLN A 97 -17.07 -8.84 3.75
CA GLN A 97 -15.76 -9.51 3.64
C GLN A 97 -14.60 -8.56 3.93
N VAL A 98 -14.79 -7.24 3.79
CA VAL A 98 -13.77 -6.25 4.13
C VAL A 98 -13.70 -6.11 5.64
N GLY A 99 -12.61 -6.61 6.25
CA GLY A 99 -12.37 -6.55 7.69
C GLY A 99 -11.80 -5.22 8.14
N TRP A 100 -10.93 -4.63 7.31
CA TRP A 100 -10.28 -3.34 7.57
C TRP A 100 -9.82 -2.66 6.29
N LEU A 101 -9.53 -1.37 6.40
CA LEU A 101 -9.12 -0.52 5.29
C LEU A 101 -7.64 -0.17 5.39
N GLU A 102 -6.87 -0.37 4.33
CA GLU A 102 -5.50 0.11 4.18
C GLU A 102 -5.49 1.33 3.26
N VAL A 103 -5.32 2.50 3.84
CA VAL A 103 -5.38 3.78 3.10
C VAL A 103 -3.98 4.13 2.61
N ASN A 104 -3.76 3.95 1.32
CA ASN A 104 -2.47 4.16 0.66
C ASN A 104 -2.27 5.64 0.30
N ILE A 105 -1.61 6.39 1.18
CA ILE A 105 -1.27 7.81 0.99
C ILE A 105 0.09 8.02 0.32
N SER A 106 0.74 6.96 -0.14
CA SER A 106 2.16 6.93 -0.50
C SER A 106 2.44 6.73 -1.99
N CYS A 107 1.46 6.92 -2.89
CA CYS A 107 1.66 6.59 -4.30
C CYS A 107 2.60 7.62 -5.00
N PRO A 108 3.87 7.26 -5.33
CA PRO A 108 4.81 8.16 -5.97
C PRO A 108 4.60 8.25 -7.49
N ASN A 109 3.77 7.38 -8.07
CA ASN A 109 3.69 7.14 -9.52
C ASN A 109 2.50 7.84 -10.18
N VAL A 110 1.99 8.94 -9.59
CA VAL A 110 0.85 9.67 -10.13
C VAL A 110 1.28 11.03 -10.63
N HIS A 111 1.34 11.19 -11.95
CA HIS A 111 1.49 12.49 -12.60
C HIS A 111 0.15 13.22 -12.62
N GLY A 112 0.15 14.48 -12.25
CA GLY A 112 -1.04 15.34 -12.32
C GLY A 112 -1.25 16.24 -11.10
N GLY A 113 -0.16 16.69 -10.45
CA GLY A 113 -0.24 17.77 -9.46
C GLY A 113 -0.82 17.38 -8.08
N GLY A 114 -1.08 16.11 -7.85
CA GLY A 114 -1.44 15.63 -6.53
C GLY A 114 -0.21 15.58 -5.63
N MET A 115 -0.16 16.44 -4.61
CA MET A 115 0.78 16.24 -3.52
C MET A 115 0.60 14.82 -2.99
N SER A 116 1.69 14.08 -2.78
CA SER A 116 1.63 12.82 -2.05
C SER A 116 1.08 13.14 -0.66
N PHE A 117 -0.14 12.67 -0.35
CA PHE A 117 -0.76 12.90 0.96
C PHE A 117 0.07 12.33 2.12
N GLY A 118 0.98 11.41 1.83
CA GLY A 118 1.95 10.88 2.78
C GLY A 118 3.26 11.64 2.87
N SER A 119 3.40 12.82 2.25
CA SER A 119 4.66 13.60 2.27
C SER A 119 4.79 14.51 3.48
N SER A 120 3.70 14.82 4.19
CA SER A 120 3.72 15.64 5.39
C SER A 120 2.76 15.10 6.46
N PRO A 121 3.07 15.34 7.76
CA PRO A 121 2.19 14.98 8.86
C PRO A 121 0.78 15.59 8.73
N ALA A 122 0.68 16.83 8.28
CA ALA A 122 -0.58 17.55 8.17
C ALA A 122 -1.51 16.92 7.13
N SER A 123 -1.01 16.62 5.92
CA SER A 123 -1.79 16.00 4.87
C SER A 123 -2.18 14.54 5.18
N ALA A 124 -1.28 13.78 5.83
CA ALA A 124 -1.59 12.45 6.31
C ALA A 124 -2.72 12.45 7.34
N ALA A 125 -2.66 13.35 8.31
CA ALA A 125 -3.70 13.52 9.32
C ALA A 125 -5.04 13.98 8.74
N GLU A 126 -5.04 14.83 7.71
CA GLU A 126 -6.27 15.27 7.02
C GLU A 126 -7.00 14.08 6.38
N VAL A 127 -6.30 13.26 5.60
CA VAL A 127 -6.88 12.05 4.99
C VAL A 127 -7.36 11.08 6.07
N THR A 128 -6.57 10.87 7.13
CA THR A 128 -6.93 9.98 8.24
C THR A 128 -8.26 10.39 8.86
N ARG A 129 -8.40 11.67 9.25
CA ARG A 129 -9.66 12.18 9.83
C ARG A 129 -10.85 12.02 8.89
N ALA A 130 -10.68 12.34 7.60
CA ALA A 130 -11.74 12.24 6.62
C ALA A 130 -12.21 10.79 6.42
N VAL A 131 -11.30 9.85 6.41
CA VAL A 131 -11.63 8.42 6.30
C VAL A 131 -12.29 7.92 7.59
N LYS A 132 -11.74 8.23 8.75
CA LYS A 132 -12.32 7.83 10.05
C LYS A 132 -13.73 8.37 10.29
N ALA A 133 -14.07 9.50 9.68
CA ALA A 133 -15.43 10.08 9.77
C ALA A 133 -16.50 9.29 9.00
N VAL A 134 -16.13 8.38 8.09
CA VAL A 134 -17.05 7.71 7.17
C VAL A 134 -17.04 6.18 7.27
N THR A 135 -16.26 5.60 8.16
CA THR A 135 -16.16 4.14 8.35
C THR A 135 -16.12 3.77 9.83
N ALA A 136 -16.75 2.64 10.16
CA ALA A 136 -16.62 1.99 11.46
C ALA A 136 -15.52 0.91 11.47
N LYS A 137 -15.01 0.51 10.29
CA LYS A 137 -13.95 -0.49 10.19
C LYS A 137 -12.60 0.09 10.64
N PRO A 138 -11.68 -0.75 11.16
CA PRO A 138 -10.32 -0.32 11.44
C PRO A 138 -9.62 0.25 10.21
N VAL A 139 -8.91 1.36 10.39
CA VAL A 139 -8.18 2.09 9.35
C VAL A 139 -6.68 2.01 9.61
N TYR A 140 -5.96 1.43 8.68
CA TYR A 140 -4.50 1.38 8.64
C TYR A 140 -3.99 2.37 7.59
N MET A 141 -3.09 3.26 8.00
CA MET A 141 -2.49 4.22 7.08
C MET A 141 -1.20 3.66 6.49
N LYS A 142 -1.15 3.50 5.16
CA LYS A 142 0.04 2.98 4.47
C LYS A 142 0.99 4.09 4.09
N LEU A 143 2.18 4.07 4.74
CA LEU A 143 3.16 5.15 4.68
C LEU A 143 4.22 4.94 3.59
N SER A 144 4.70 6.08 3.08
CA SER A 144 5.77 6.16 2.10
C SER A 144 7.15 6.12 2.77
N PRO A 145 8.12 5.38 2.23
CA PRO A 145 9.51 5.49 2.66
C PRO A 145 10.22 6.73 2.12
N ASN A 146 9.60 7.47 1.20
CA ASN A 146 10.21 8.61 0.50
C ASN A 146 10.00 9.92 1.28
N VAL A 147 10.29 9.89 2.57
CA VAL A 147 10.11 11.00 3.52
C VAL A 147 11.33 11.11 4.42
N ALA A 148 11.56 12.30 4.96
CA ALA A 148 12.67 12.56 5.88
C ALA A 148 12.40 11.98 7.28
N ASP A 149 11.16 12.05 7.74
CA ASP A 149 10.75 11.63 9.09
C ASP A 149 9.45 10.83 9.02
N ILE A 150 9.59 9.50 9.03
CA ILE A 150 8.46 8.56 9.02
C ILE A 150 7.73 8.55 10.36
N ALA A 151 8.45 8.78 11.46
CA ALA A 151 7.91 8.78 12.81
C ALA A 151 6.88 9.91 12.99
N ALA A 152 7.22 11.12 12.54
CA ALA A 152 6.31 12.27 12.62
C ALA A 152 5.02 12.03 11.82
N ILE A 153 5.09 11.35 10.67
CA ILE A 153 3.89 11.01 9.87
C ILE A 153 3.05 9.95 10.58
N ALA A 154 3.70 8.90 11.13
CA ALA A 154 3.01 7.86 11.89
C ALA A 154 2.27 8.43 13.10
N GLN A 155 2.92 9.30 13.89
CA GLN A 155 2.29 10.00 15.02
C GLN A 155 1.10 10.87 14.60
N ALA A 156 1.22 11.58 13.48
CA ALA A 156 0.12 12.41 12.98
C ALA A 156 -1.09 11.57 12.56
N CYS A 157 -0.88 10.38 11.97
CA CYS A 157 -1.94 9.44 11.66
C CYS A 157 -2.60 8.89 12.93
N GLU A 158 -1.82 8.48 13.94
CA GLU A 158 -2.34 8.01 15.23
C GLU A 158 -3.18 9.08 15.92
N GLN A 159 -2.66 10.31 16.04
CA GLN A 159 -3.37 11.45 16.61
C GLN A 159 -4.64 11.82 15.85
N ALA A 160 -4.69 11.54 14.56
CA ALA A 160 -5.88 11.72 13.72
C ALA A 160 -6.89 10.57 13.80
N GLY A 161 -6.59 9.51 14.58
CA GLY A 161 -7.49 8.41 14.89
C GLY A 161 -7.28 7.16 14.03
N ALA A 162 -6.14 6.98 13.39
CA ALA A 162 -5.79 5.71 12.73
C ALA A 162 -5.75 4.56 13.75
N ASP A 163 -6.23 3.40 13.35
CA ASP A 163 -6.23 2.18 14.17
C ASP A 163 -4.94 1.36 14.01
N GLY A 164 -4.14 1.68 12.99
CA GLY A 164 -2.84 1.07 12.74
C GLY A 164 -2.07 1.76 11.64
N ILE A 165 -0.82 1.35 11.49
CA ILE A 165 0.10 1.82 10.44
C ILE A 165 0.54 0.61 9.61
N SER A 166 0.60 0.75 8.28
CA SER A 166 1.32 -0.18 7.43
C SER A 166 2.47 0.55 6.74
N LEU A 167 3.63 -0.07 6.69
CA LEU A 167 4.82 0.48 6.05
C LEU A 167 5.83 -0.64 5.71
N ILE A 168 6.56 -0.51 4.64
CA ILE A 168 6.72 0.64 3.75
C ILE A 168 6.12 0.37 2.36
N ASN A 169 5.76 1.44 1.65
CA ASN A 169 5.57 1.36 0.20
C ASN A 169 6.95 1.33 -0.50
N THR A 170 6.99 1.37 -1.82
CA THR A 170 8.21 1.27 -2.61
C THR A 170 9.09 2.54 -2.50
N LEU A 171 10.41 2.35 -2.59
CA LEU A 171 11.39 3.43 -2.68
C LEU A 171 11.39 4.03 -4.09
N LEU A 172 11.39 5.36 -4.20
CA LEU A 172 11.52 6.02 -5.49
C LEU A 172 12.92 5.80 -6.07
N ALA A 173 12.99 5.28 -7.30
CA ALA A 173 14.23 4.93 -7.96
C ALA A 173 14.13 5.10 -9.48
N MET A 174 15.26 4.97 -10.19
CA MET A 174 15.37 5.09 -11.64
C MET A 174 16.44 4.14 -12.18
N ARG A 175 16.25 3.68 -13.40
CA ARG A 175 17.32 3.06 -14.20
C ARG A 175 17.40 3.69 -15.58
N ILE A 176 18.62 3.79 -16.12
CA ILE A 176 18.93 4.29 -17.46
C ILE A 176 19.36 3.12 -18.35
N ASP A 177 18.79 3.02 -19.53
CA ASP A 177 19.26 2.12 -20.58
C ASP A 177 20.52 2.74 -21.21
N LEU A 178 21.63 2.04 -21.09
CA LEU A 178 22.95 2.50 -21.57
C LEU A 178 23.04 2.60 -23.10
N LYS A 179 22.23 1.83 -23.83
CA LYS A 179 22.19 1.84 -25.30
C LYS A 179 21.42 3.06 -25.81
N THR A 180 20.21 3.25 -25.30
CA THR A 180 19.34 4.37 -25.71
C THR A 180 19.63 5.67 -24.97
N ARG A 181 20.35 5.60 -23.85
CA ARG A 181 20.66 6.72 -22.92
C ARG A 181 19.40 7.41 -22.39
N ARG A 182 18.33 6.65 -22.19
CA ARG A 182 17.03 7.12 -21.71
C ARG A 182 16.59 6.34 -20.47
N PRO A 183 15.67 6.88 -19.67
CA PRO A 183 15.02 6.11 -18.62
C PRO A 183 14.39 4.82 -19.18
N ILE A 184 14.53 3.71 -18.46
CA ILE A 184 13.94 2.42 -18.87
C ILE A 184 12.42 2.47 -18.77
N LEU A 185 11.88 3.13 -17.74
CA LEU A 185 10.44 3.30 -17.57
C LEU A 185 9.94 4.53 -18.34
N ALA A 186 8.79 4.42 -18.97
CA ALA A 186 8.15 5.54 -19.67
C ALA A 186 7.87 6.72 -18.72
N ASN A 187 7.59 6.44 -17.44
CA ASN A 187 7.37 7.43 -16.39
C ASN A 187 8.68 8.11 -15.89
N GLY A 188 9.84 7.68 -16.38
CA GLY A 188 11.15 8.12 -15.92
C GLY A 188 11.58 7.45 -14.63
N THR A 189 10.82 7.62 -13.56
CA THR A 189 11.02 6.99 -12.24
C THR A 189 9.98 5.92 -11.95
N GLY A 190 10.26 5.06 -10.98
CA GLY A 190 9.33 4.05 -10.46
C GLY A 190 9.66 3.67 -9.03
N GLY A 191 8.77 2.90 -8.42
CA GLY A 191 8.99 2.37 -7.09
C GLY A 191 9.84 1.11 -7.12
N LEU A 192 10.93 1.09 -6.35
CA LEU A 192 11.77 -0.09 -6.13
C LEU A 192 11.16 -0.96 -5.04
N SER A 193 11.01 -2.24 -5.33
CA SER A 193 10.62 -3.32 -4.40
C SER A 193 11.61 -4.49 -4.50
N GLY A 194 11.49 -5.47 -3.60
CA GLY A 194 12.32 -6.67 -3.57
C GLY A 194 13.35 -6.65 -2.43
N PRO A 195 14.21 -7.69 -2.31
CA PRO A 195 15.10 -7.86 -1.16
C PRO A 195 15.99 -6.66 -0.85
N ALA A 196 16.35 -5.86 -1.86
CA ALA A 196 17.19 -4.68 -1.68
C ALA A 196 16.62 -3.64 -0.71
N ILE A 197 15.29 -3.60 -0.48
CA ILE A 197 14.68 -2.59 0.39
C ILE A 197 14.43 -3.07 1.83
N LEU A 198 14.66 -4.34 2.14
CA LEU A 198 14.40 -4.89 3.48
C LEU A 198 15.07 -4.09 4.61
N PRO A 199 16.37 -3.74 4.55
CA PRO A 199 17.01 -2.98 5.63
C PRO A 199 16.38 -1.59 5.85
N VAL A 200 15.82 -1.00 4.79
CA VAL A 200 15.09 0.27 4.89
C VAL A 200 13.74 0.06 5.56
N ALA A 201 13.03 -1.02 5.20
CA ALA A 201 11.76 -1.38 5.83
C ALA A 201 11.94 -1.65 7.33
N VAL A 202 12.93 -2.46 7.72
CA VAL A 202 13.24 -2.77 9.12
C VAL A 202 13.51 -1.49 9.92
N ARG A 203 14.38 -0.60 9.42
CA ARG A 203 14.66 0.69 10.07
C ARG A 203 13.40 1.55 10.24
N MET A 204 12.57 1.64 9.21
CA MET A 204 11.37 2.48 9.26
C MET A 204 10.28 1.90 10.15
N VAL A 205 10.13 0.57 10.19
CA VAL A 205 9.25 -0.11 11.15
C VAL A 205 9.69 0.18 12.58
N TYR A 206 11.00 0.06 12.86
CA TYR A 206 11.53 0.37 14.18
C TYR A 206 11.28 1.83 14.59
N GLN A 207 11.52 2.79 13.69
CA GLN A 207 11.26 4.21 13.94
C GLN A 207 9.77 4.50 14.20
N ALA A 208 8.87 3.83 13.46
CA ALA A 208 7.44 3.97 13.70
C ALA A 208 7.03 3.33 15.03
N TYR A 209 7.58 2.16 15.38
CA TYR A 209 7.33 1.47 16.65
C TYR A 209 7.69 2.33 17.87
N GLU A 210 8.84 3.00 17.82
CA GLU A 210 9.26 3.93 18.91
C GLU A 210 8.37 5.17 19.00
N ALA A 211 7.57 5.46 17.97
CA ALA A 211 6.82 6.70 17.86
C ALA A 211 5.31 6.57 18.14
N VAL A 212 4.72 5.38 17.94
CA VAL A 212 3.27 5.15 18.07
C VAL A 212 2.96 3.96 18.96
N SER A 213 1.73 3.92 19.50
CA SER A 213 1.22 2.81 20.31
C SER A 213 0.27 1.87 19.57
N ILE A 214 -0.18 2.27 18.38
CA ILE A 214 -1.09 1.49 17.54
C ILE A 214 -0.35 0.37 16.78
N PRO A 215 -1.03 -0.73 16.40
CA PRO A 215 -0.43 -1.85 15.67
C PRO A 215 0.25 -1.45 14.37
N ILE A 216 1.35 -2.15 14.05
CA ILE A 216 2.14 -1.93 12.84
C ILE A 216 2.14 -3.18 11.96
N ILE A 217 1.84 -3.03 10.68
CA ILE A 217 2.08 -4.05 9.65
C ILE A 217 3.36 -3.66 8.90
N GLY A 218 4.44 -4.42 9.14
CA GLY A 218 5.71 -4.23 8.45
C GLY A 218 5.71 -4.92 7.09
N MET A 219 6.25 -4.29 6.06
CA MET A 219 6.39 -4.89 4.72
C MET A 219 7.52 -4.24 3.94
N GLY A 220 8.07 -4.99 2.98
CA GLY A 220 9.09 -4.53 2.04
C GLY A 220 10.33 -5.41 2.04
N GLY A 221 10.55 -6.09 0.92
CA GLY A 221 11.73 -6.91 0.68
C GLY A 221 11.72 -8.30 1.33
N VAL A 222 10.63 -8.72 1.92
CA VAL A 222 10.48 -10.04 2.56
C VAL A 222 10.61 -11.16 1.52
N SER A 223 11.56 -12.06 1.75
CA SER A 223 11.85 -13.21 0.87
C SER A 223 12.10 -14.51 1.64
N SER A 224 12.18 -14.45 2.96
CA SER A 224 12.41 -15.60 3.85
C SER A 224 11.62 -15.47 5.16
N ALA A 225 11.57 -16.54 5.94
CA ALA A 225 10.98 -16.52 7.28
C ALA A 225 11.80 -15.64 8.25
N GLU A 226 13.10 -15.60 8.08
CA GLU A 226 14.01 -14.76 8.86
C GLU A 226 13.69 -13.27 8.66
N ASP A 227 13.37 -12.84 7.42
CA ASP A 227 12.97 -11.47 7.13
C ASP A 227 11.67 -11.08 7.84
N VAL A 228 10.73 -12.03 7.95
CA VAL A 228 9.49 -11.85 8.74
C VAL A 228 9.82 -11.62 10.21
N LEU A 229 10.69 -12.46 10.78
CA LEU A 229 11.10 -12.35 12.18
C LEU A 229 11.85 -11.04 12.44
N GLU A 230 12.69 -10.60 11.50
CA GLU A 230 13.42 -9.32 11.62
C GLU A 230 12.46 -8.13 11.68
N LEU A 231 11.44 -8.09 10.82
CA LEU A 231 10.41 -7.05 10.88
C LEU A 231 9.58 -7.11 12.18
N MET A 232 9.28 -8.31 12.68
CA MET A 232 8.57 -8.46 13.96
C MET A 232 9.44 -8.00 15.14
N LEU A 233 10.72 -8.32 15.15
CA LEU A 233 11.68 -7.83 16.16
C LEU A 233 11.87 -6.32 16.09
N ALA A 234 11.72 -5.71 14.92
CA ALA A 234 11.72 -4.26 14.77
C ALA A 234 10.43 -3.59 15.29
N GLY A 235 9.41 -4.36 15.67
CA GLY A 235 8.18 -3.87 16.27
C GLY A 235 6.91 -4.07 15.43
N ALA A 236 6.98 -4.78 14.31
CA ALA A 236 5.79 -5.11 13.55
C ALA A 236 4.91 -6.13 14.29
N THR A 237 3.60 -5.85 14.38
CA THR A 237 2.60 -6.76 14.92
C THR A 237 2.24 -7.87 13.93
N ALA A 238 2.29 -7.54 12.64
CA ALA A 238 2.08 -8.46 11.52
C ALA A 238 3.00 -8.07 10.36
N VAL A 239 3.20 -9.01 9.43
CA VAL A 239 4.07 -8.79 8.27
C VAL A 239 3.31 -9.04 6.97
N GLY A 240 3.40 -8.07 6.06
CA GLY A 240 2.90 -8.18 4.69
C GLY A 240 3.98 -8.73 3.77
N VAL A 241 3.64 -9.77 3.01
CA VAL A 241 4.48 -10.37 1.97
C VAL A 241 3.89 -10.03 0.61
N GLY A 242 4.72 -9.43 -0.29
CA GLY A 242 4.32 -9.00 -1.63
C GLY A 242 4.73 -9.96 -2.73
#